data_99e1ba9fc693815e9a648f9ff76f1523
#
_entry.id   99e1ba9fc693815e9a648f9ff76f1523
#
_cell.length_a   1.000
_cell.length_b   1.000
_cell.length_c   1.000
_cell.angle_alpha   90.00
_cell.angle_beta   90.00
_cell.angle_gamma   90.00
#
_symmetry.space_group_name_H-M   'P 1'
#
loop_
_entity.id
_entity.type
_entity.pdbx_description
1 polymer ?
#
loop_
_entity_poly.entity_id
_entity_poly.type
_entity_poly.pdbx_seq_one_letter_code
_entity_poly.pdbx_strand_id
1 'polypeptide(L)'
;MTNKMVTRVEGQELVLERVFDAPRELVFKAFSEAEHLKHWWGPRGWTLPVCNIDFRPGGVWHYCMKCVDEKQGDFYGMESWGKAVYEEIVEPESIVYTDYFSDAEGNVTDGMPSSQITMIFVEQEGKTKVISRGRFESAEALKTVMEMGMEQGITETWDRLEEYLPSIK
;
A
#
# COMPACT_ATOMS: atom_id res chain seq x y z
N MET A 1 -8.52 7.46 20.42
CA MET A 1 -9.18 6.24 19.93
C MET A 1 -8.61 5.82 18.59
N THR A 2 -8.19 4.56 18.46
CA THR A 2 -7.62 4.06 17.22
C THR A 2 -8.73 3.72 16.24
N ASN A 3 -8.64 4.23 15.03
CA ASN A 3 -9.59 3.90 13.97
C ASN A 3 -9.31 2.49 13.44
N LYS A 4 -10.35 1.72 13.28
CA LYS A 4 -10.22 0.34 12.87
C LYS A 4 -10.23 0.16 11.36
N MET A 5 -9.40 -0.76 10.90
CA MET A 5 -9.44 -1.23 9.52
C MET A 5 -10.71 -2.05 9.32
N VAL A 6 -11.48 -1.70 8.30
CA VAL A 6 -12.64 -2.50 7.87
C VAL A 6 -12.24 -3.22 6.59
N THR A 7 -12.39 -4.53 6.59
CA THR A 7 -11.99 -5.37 5.47
C THR A 7 -13.20 -6.15 4.98
N ARG A 8 -13.41 -6.19 3.67
CA ARG A 8 -14.42 -7.08 3.09
C ARG A 8 -13.96 -7.56 1.72
N VAL A 9 -14.45 -8.72 1.34
CA VAL A 9 -14.17 -9.34 0.05
C VAL A 9 -15.45 -9.31 -0.77
N GLU A 10 -15.38 -8.74 -1.97
CA GLU A 10 -16.51 -8.63 -2.90
C GLU A 10 -16.09 -9.26 -4.23
N GLY A 11 -16.41 -10.57 -4.41
CA GLY A 11 -16.00 -11.30 -5.60
C GLY A 11 -14.48 -11.41 -5.70
N GLN A 12 -13.90 -10.74 -6.68
CA GLN A 12 -12.44 -10.74 -6.88
C GLN A 12 -11.79 -9.46 -6.36
N GLU A 13 -12.54 -8.66 -5.59
CA GLU A 13 -12.02 -7.42 -5.01
C GLU A 13 -11.85 -7.53 -3.51
N LEU A 14 -10.73 -6.98 -3.03
CA LEU A 14 -10.51 -6.76 -1.61
C LEU A 14 -10.73 -5.29 -1.33
N VAL A 15 -11.66 -4.98 -0.43
CA VAL A 15 -11.99 -3.60 -0.06
C VAL A 15 -11.52 -3.34 1.35
N LEU A 16 -10.71 -2.30 1.52
CA LEU A 16 -10.20 -1.87 2.82
C LEU A 16 -10.63 -0.43 3.06
N GLU A 17 -11.12 -0.14 4.26
CA GLU A 17 -11.53 1.22 4.63
C GLU A 17 -11.01 1.56 6.01
N ARG A 18 -10.52 2.79 6.17
CA ARG A 18 -10.07 3.27 7.47
C ARG A 18 -10.07 4.79 7.49
N VAL A 19 -10.45 5.36 8.63
CA VAL A 19 -10.42 6.82 8.82
C VAL A 19 -9.10 7.20 9.50
N PHE A 20 -8.42 8.20 8.95
CA PHE A 20 -7.19 8.75 9.52
C PHE A 20 -7.45 10.18 10.00
N ASP A 21 -6.88 10.53 11.15
CA ASP A 21 -7.08 11.85 11.78
C ASP A 21 -6.12 12.88 11.19
N ALA A 22 -6.29 13.18 9.91
CA ALA A 22 -5.47 14.15 9.18
C ALA A 22 -6.24 14.65 7.95
N PRO A 23 -5.94 15.87 7.48
CA PRO A 23 -6.62 16.40 6.29
C PRO A 23 -6.26 15.60 5.03
N ARG A 24 -7.18 15.61 4.08
CA ARG A 24 -7.06 14.82 2.85
C ARG A 24 -5.76 15.08 2.08
N GLU A 25 -5.39 16.33 1.95
CA GLU A 25 -4.17 16.72 1.23
C GLU A 25 -2.92 16.09 1.87
N LEU A 26 -2.89 16.04 3.19
CA LEU A 26 -1.76 15.46 3.91
C LEU A 26 -1.71 13.95 3.75
N VAL A 27 -2.86 13.29 3.87
CA VAL A 27 -2.94 11.83 3.69
C VAL A 27 -2.57 11.46 2.26
N PHE A 28 -3.04 12.24 1.28
CA PHE A 28 -2.70 12.01 -0.12
C PHE A 28 -1.17 12.10 -0.33
N LYS A 29 -0.52 13.11 0.26
CA LYS A 29 0.94 13.24 0.17
C LYS A 29 1.65 12.04 0.77
N ALA A 30 1.14 11.53 1.89
CA ALA A 30 1.74 10.38 2.55
C ALA A 30 1.74 9.13 1.64
N PHE A 31 0.75 9.01 0.76
CA PHE A 31 0.65 7.91 -0.19
C PHE A 31 1.40 8.16 -1.50
N SER A 32 1.80 9.39 -1.80
CA SER A 32 2.33 9.73 -3.12
C SER A 32 3.79 10.17 -3.14
N GLU A 33 4.36 10.50 -1.98
CA GLU A 33 5.74 11.00 -1.92
C GLU A 33 6.67 9.96 -1.29
N ALA A 34 7.78 9.67 -2.00
CA ALA A 34 8.75 8.69 -1.53
C ALA A 34 9.28 9.01 -0.13
N GLU A 35 9.50 10.30 0.16
CA GLU A 35 10.00 10.73 1.45
C GLU A 35 9.09 10.31 2.59
N HIS A 36 7.78 10.32 2.36
CA HIS A 36 6.82 9.88 3.37
C HIS A 36 6.66 8.36 3.39
N LEU A 37 6.54 7.74 2.22
CA LEU A 37 6.34 6.30 2.11
C LEU A 37 7.41 5.49 2.82
N LYS A 38 8.65 5.91 2.75
CA LYS A 38 9.75 5.16 3.38
C LYS A 38 9.65 5.07 4.90
N HIS A 39 8.80 5.89 5.52
CA HIS A 39 8.62 5.88 6.97
C HIS A 39 7.52 4.94 7.45
N TRP A 40 6.57 4.59 6.59
CA TRP A 40 5.43 3.80 7.05
C TRP A 40 5.06 2.62 6.14
N TRP A 41 5.54 2.59 4.91
CA TRP A 41 5.18 1.51 3.99
C TRP A 41 5.84 0.19 4.40
N GLY A 42 5.03 -0.87 4.46
CA GLY A 42 5.47 -2.20 4.85
C GLY A 42 5.02 -2.58 6.26
N PRO A 43 4.88 -3.86 6.54
CA PRO A 43 4.46 -4.29 7.87
C PRO A 43 5.55 -4.01 8.92
N ARG A 44 5.20 -4.18 10.18
CA ARG A 44 6.15 -3.92 11.27
C ARG A 44 7.36 -4.83 11.15
N GLY A 45 8.54 -4.25 11.38
CA GLY A 45 9.81 -4.95 11.24
C GLY A 45 10.38 -4.90 9.84
N TRP A 46 9.68 -4.24 8.92
CA TRP A 46 10.16 -4.06 7.55
C TRP A 46 10.45 -2.59 7.27
N THR A 47 11.45 -2.34 6.44
CA THR A 47 11.82 -0.99 5.99
C THR A 47 11.66 -0.90 4.48
N LEU A 48 11.83 0.29 3.95
CA LEU A 48 11.70 0.54 2.50
C LEU A 48 13.02 1.13 1.97
N PRO A 49 14.07 0.31 1.84
CA PRO A 49 15.39 0.82 1.40
C PRO A 49 15.41 1.34 -0.02
N VAL A 50 14.47 0.92 -0.86
CA VAL A 50 14.33 1.42 -2.24
C VAL A 50 12.91 1.92 -2.43
N CYS A 51 12.77 3.19 -2.85
CA CYS A 51 11.46 3.78 -3.14
C CYS A 51 11.65 4.84 -4.22
N ASN A 52 11.48 4.44 -5.46
CA ASN A 52 11.64 5.32 -6.62
C ASN A 52 10.27 5.56 -7.23
N ILE A 53 9.82 6.81 -7.25
CA ILE A 53 8.49 7.17 -7.71
C ILE A 53 8.56 8.21 -8.83
N ASP A 54 7.86 7.91 -9.92
CA ASP A 54 7.54 8.88 -10.97
C ASP A 54 6.02 9.04 -10.90
N PHE A 55 5.56 10.00 -10.10
CA PHE A 55 4.14 10.13 -9.75
C PHE A 55 3.37 10.89 -10.82
N ARG A 56 2.99 10.16 -11.87
CA ARG A 56 2.17 10.68 -12.97
C ARG A 56 1.53 9.50 -13.69
N PRO A 57 0.44 9.72 -14.44
CA PRO A 57 -0.14 8.64 -15.24
C PRO A 57 0.91 8.05 -16.18
N GLY A 58 1.04 6.73 -16.18
CA GLY A 58 2.09 6.02 -16.94
C GLY A 58 3.41 5.93 -16.21
N GLY A 59 3.59 6.66 -15.08
CA GLY A 59 4.80 6.58 -14.28
C GLY A 59 4.86 5.31 -13.45
N VAL A 60 6.02 5.04 -12.89
CA VAL A 60 6.29 3.80 -12.15
C VAL A 60 6.78 4.11 -10.74
N TRP A 61 6.26 3.35 -9.77
CA TRP A 61 6.77 3.31 -8.41
C TRP A 61 7.42 1.95 -8.22
N HIS A 62 8.75 1.93 -8.13
CA HIS A 62 9.52 0.71 -7.93
C HIS A 62 10.10 0.74 -6.52
N TYR A 63 9.85 -0.31 -5.75
CA TYR A 63 10.21 -0.31 -4.33
C TYR A 63 10.68 -1.67 -3.85
N CYS A 64 11.43 -1.64 -2.74
CA CYS A 64 11.86 -2.85 -2.03
C CYS A 64 11.53 -2.71 -0.56
N MET A 65 10.85 -3.71 -0.02
CA MET A 65 10.65 -3.84 1.42
C MET A 65 11.66 -4.86 1.93
N LYS A 66 12.31 -4.57 3.05
CA LYS A 66 13.30 -5.48 3.64
C LYS A 66 12.99 -5.71 5.11
N CYS A 67 12.95 -6.97 5.51
CA CYS A 67 12.74 -7.33 6.90
C CYS A 67 14.04 -7.14 7.69
N VAL A 68 13.97 -6.29 8.72
CA VAL A 68 15.13 -5.99 9.57
C VAL A 68 14.90 -6.44 11.02
N ASP A 69 13.84 -7.21 11.25
CA ASP A 69 13.50 -7.71 12.59
C ASP A 69 13.95 -9.16 12.75
N GLU A 70 15.00 -9.35 13.53
CA GLU A 70 15.57 -10.67 13.80
C GLU A 70 14.55 -11.65 14.40
N LYS A 71 13.53 -11.12 15.06
CA LYS A 71 12.50 -11.93 15.71
C LYS A 71 11.55 -12.59 14.71
N GLN A 72 11.60 -12.19 13.45
CA GLN A 72 10.72 -12.76 12.42
C GLN A 72 11.31 -14.02 11.75
N GLY A 73 12.41 -14.53 12.29
CA GLY A 73 12.96 -15.81 11.87
C GLY A 73 13.38 -15.82 10.40
N ASP A 74 12.76 -16.70 9.61
CA ASP A 74 13.13 -16.88 8.19
C ASP A 74 12.91 -15.64 7.34
N PHE A 75 12.06 -14.70 7.79
CA PHE A 75 11.84 -13.46 7.06
C PHE A 75 12.99 -12.46 7.25
N TYR A 76 13.78 -12.62 8.30
CA TYR A 76 14.89 -11.69 8.55
C TYR A 76 15.84 -11.61 7.37
N GLY A 77 16.08 -10.41 6.88
CA GLY A 77 16.93 -10.18 5.72
C GLY A 77 16.24 -10.36 4.38
N MET A 78 14.98 -10.83 4.39
CA MET A 78 14.23 -11.03 3.14
C MET A 78 13.88 -9.70 2.49
N GLU A 79 13.99 -9.66 1.16
CA GLU A 79 13.60 -8.50 0.36
C GLU A 79 12.37 -8.84 -0.47
N SER A 80 11.43 -7.91 -0.50
CA SER A 80 10.23 -8.04 -1.33
C SER A 80 10.17 -6.85 -2.28
N TRP A 81 10.33 -7.10 -3.57
CA TRP A 81 10.32 -6.06 -4.58
C TRP A 81 8.95 -5.94 -5.23
N GLY A 82 8.53 -4.71 -5.49
CA GLY A 82 7.25 -4.44 -6.12
C GLY A 82 7.36 -3.33 -7.14
N LYS A 83 6.42 -3.32 -8.08
CA LYS A 83 6.35 -2.31 -9.13
C LYS A 83 4.90 -1.93 -9.34
N ALA A 84 4.59 -0.65 -9.14
CA ALA A 84 3.27 -0.12 -9.41
C ALA A 84 3.34 0.78 -10.62
N VAL A 85 2.37 0.62 -11.54
CA VAL A 85 2.26 1.47 -12.72
C VAL A 85 1.01 2.32 -12.53
N TYR A 86 1.19 3.64 -12.46
CA TYR A 86 0.08 4.57 -12.26
C TYR A 86 -0.75 4.69 -13.53
N GLU A 87 -2.07 4.60 -13.39
CA GLU A 87 -3.00 4.71 -14.50
C GLU A 87 -3.74 6.04 -14.47
N GLU A 88 -4.22 6.44 -13.28
CA GLU A 88 -4.98 7.67 -13.13
C GLU A 88 -4.65 8.32 -11.77
N ILE A 89 -4.47 9.63 -11.78
CA ILE A 89 -4.21 10.38 -10.55
C ILE A 89 -5.09 11.61 -10.58
N VAL A 90 -5.97 11.74 -9.58
CA VAL A 90 -6.82 12.91 -9.39
C VAL A 90 -6.54 13.44 -7.99
N GLU A 91 -5.58 14.35 -7.89
CA GLU A 91 -5.15 14.91 -6.61
C GLU A 91 -6.18 15.88 -6.05
N PRO A 92 -6.56 15.80 -4.78
CA PRO A 92 -6.17 14.81 -3.76
C PRO A 92 -7.24 13.74 -3.54
N GLU A 93 -7.97 13.36 -4.57
CA GLU A 93 -9.17 12.52 -4.47
C GLU A 93 -8.91 11.04 -4.68
N SER A 94 -8.09 10.69 -5.68
CA SER A 94 -7.91 9.27 -6.00
C SER A 94 -6.61 8.97 -6.74
N ILE A 95 -6.18 7.71 -6.62
CA ILE A 95 -5.01 7.17 -7.32
C ILE A 95 -5.41 5.77 -7.80
N VAL A 96 -5.23 5.51 -9.10
CA VAL A 96 -5.44 4.17 -9.65
C VAL A 96 -4.10 3.67 -10.19
N TYR A 97 -3.69 2.48 -9.75
CA TYR A 97 -2.46 1.87 -10.23
C TYR A 97 -2.60 0.35 -10.26
N THR A 98 -1.73 -0.30 -11.06
CA THR A 98 -1.62 -1.75 -11.05
C THR A 98 -0.33 -2.12 -10.34
N ASP A 99 -0.44 -2.99 -9.36
CA ASP A 99 0.67 -3.41 -8.52
C ASP A 99 1.13 -4.81 -8.93
N TYR A 100 2.44 -4.95 -9.15
CA TYR A 100 3.06 -6.21 -9.57
C TYR A 100 4.16 -6.59 -8.59
N PHE A 101 4.39 -7.89 -8.43
CA PHE A 101 5.63 -8.36 -7.84
C PHE A 101 6.74 -8.19 -8.89
N SER A 102 7.90 -7.74 -8.47
CA SER A 102 9.00 -7.48 -9.41
C SER A 102 10.34 -7.96 -8.86
N ASP A 103 11.38 -7.82 -9.69
CA ASP A 103 12.76 -8.03 -9.27
C ASP A 103 13.45 -6.69 -9.04
N ALA A 104 14.73 -6.72 -8.70
CA ALA A 104 15.51 -5.52 -8.40
C ALA A 104 15.67 -4.60 -9.62
N GLU A 105 15.57 -5.14 -10.82
CA GLU A 105 15.69 -4.39 -12.08
C GLU A 105 14.36 -3.80 -12.54
N GLY A 106 13.26 -4.08 -11.83
CA GLY A 106 11.95 -3.56 -12.19
C GLY A 106 11.18 -4.43 -13.19
N ASN A 107 11.64 -5.65 -13.40
CA ASN A 107 10.93 -6.59 -14.27
C ASN A 107 9.81 -7.27 -13.48
N VAL A 108 8.63 -7.40 -14.10
CA VAL A 108 7.50 -8.08 -13.47
C VAL A 108 7.81 -9.56 -13.33
N THR A 109 7.56 -10.10 -12.13
CA THR A 109 7.79 -11.52 -11.85
C THR A 109 6.67 -12.37 -12.43
N ASP A 110 7.03 -13.30 -13.31
CA ASP A 110 6.05 -14.19 -13.93
C ASP A 110 5.43 -15.14 -12.89
N GLY A 111 4.15 -15.43 -13.09
CA GLY A 111 3.44 -16.38 -12.25
C GLY A 111 2.96 -15.82 -10.91
N MET A 112 3.28 -14.58 -10.60
CA MET A 112 2.80 -13.94 -9.37
C MET A 112 1.57 -13.11 -9.66
N PRO A 113 0.61 -13.05 -8.71
CA PRO A 113 -0.61 -12.29 -8.93
C PRO A 113 -0.34 -10.78 -9.01
N SER A 114 -1.13 -10.10 -9.84
CA SER A 114 -1.14 -8.63 -9.90
C SER A 114 -2.52 -8.15 -9.49
N SER A 115 -2.60 -6.88 -9.10
CA SER A 115 -3.88 -6.30 -8.71
C SER A 115 -3.97 -4.85 -9.17
N GLN A 116 -5.17 -4.46 -9.60
CA GLN A 116 -5.45 -3.06 -9.88
C GLN A 116 -6.00 -2.45 -8.60
N ILE A 117 -5.32 -1.43 -8.11
CA ILE A 117 -5.69 -0.78 -6.85
C ILE A 117 -6.29 0.58 -7.15
N THR A 118 -7.46 0.85 -6.59
CA THR A 118 -8.08 2.16 -6.62
C THR A 118 -8.09 2.69 -5.20
N MET A 119 -7.32 3.76 -4.96
CA MET A 119 -7.28 4.43 -3.66
C MET A 119 -8.17 5.65 -3.73
N ILE A 120 -9.11 5.77 -2.80
CA ILE A 120 -10.04 6.90 -2.75
C ILE A 120 -9.86 7.60 -1.40
N PHE A 121 -9.73 8.93 -1.44
CA PHE A 121 -9.52 9.76 -0.25
C PHE A 121 -10.74 10.64 -0.06
N VAL A 122 -11.57 10.34 0.94
CA VAL A 122 -12.82 11.05 1.21
C VAL A 122 -12.65 11.95 2.43
N GLU A 123 -12.90 13.25 2.27
CA GLU A 123 -12.84 14.17 3.40
C GLU A 123 -14.09 14.02 4.27
N GLN A 124 -13.89 13.90 5.59
CA GLN A 124 -14.96 13.77 6.58
C GLN A 124 -14.62 14.61 7.81
N GLU A 125 -15.17 15.79 7.90
CA GLU A 125 -15.03 16.64 9.10
C GLU A 125 -13.58 16.87 9.54
N GLY A 126 -12.69 17.17 8.58
CA GLY A 126 -11.26 17.41 8.86
C GLY A 126 -10.43 16.15 8.93
N LYS A 127 -11.07 15.00 8.79
CA LYS A 127 -10.39 13.69 8.76
C LYS A 127 -10.48 13.12 7.35
N THR A 128 -9.81 12.01 7.10
CA THR A 128 -9.81 11.38 5.79
C THR A 128 -10.18 9.91 5.90
N LYS A 129 -11.21 9.51 5.17
CA LYS A 129 -11.53 8.09 5.02
C LYS A 129 -10.81 7.60 3.77
N VAL A 130 -9.91 6.65 3.94
CA VAL A 130 -9.18 6.04 2.83
C VAL A 130 -9.87 4.73 2.48
N ILE A 131 -10.23 4.57 1.20
CA ILE A 131 -10.86 3.37 0.69
C ILE A 131 -9.93 2.78 -0.37
N SER A 132 -9.51 1.54 -0.17
CA SER A 132 -8.67 0.82 -1.12
C SER A 132 -9.47 -0.32 -1.73
N ARG A 133 -9.60 -0.32 -3.06
CA ARG A 133 -10.22 -1.42 -3.79
C ARG A 133 -9.15 -2.10 -4.62
N GLY A 134 -8.79 -3.32 -4.24
CA GLY A 134 -7.82 -4.11 -4.97
C GLY A 134 -8.53 -5.18 -5.78
N ARG A 135 -8.48 -5.08 -7.11
CA ARG A 135 -9.11 -6.04 -8.01
C ARG A 135 -8.06 -7.02 -8.51
N PHE A 136 -8.30 -8.30 -8.29
CA PHE A 136 -7.41 -9.37 -8.73
C PHE A 136 -7.94 -10.03 -10.00
N GLU A 137 -7.11 -10.83 -10.66
CA GLU A 137 -7.49 -11.50 -11.89
C GLU A 137 -8.68 -12.46 -11.72
N SER A 138 -8.80 -13.02 -10.50
CA SER A 138 -9.86 -13.95 -10.15
C SER A 138 -10.04 -13.99 -8.65
N ALA A 139 -11.17 -14.56 -8.21
CA ALA A 139 -11.40 -14.78 -6.78
C ALA A 139 -10.34 -15.74 -6.19
N GLU A 140 -9.85 -16.67 -7.00
CA GLU A 140 -8.81 -17.61 -6.57
C GLU A 140 -7.46 -16.91 -6.35
N ALA A 141 -7.10 -15.96 -7.24
CA ALA A 141 -5.88 -15.19 -7.09
C ALA A 141 -5.95 -14.35 -5.81
N LEU A 142 -7.10 -13.75 -5.53
CA LEU A 142 -7.30 -13.00 -4.28
C LEU A 142 -7.15 -13.93 -3.07
N LYS A 143 -7.75 -15.11 -3.12
CA LYS A 143 -7.65 -16.07 -2.02
C LYS A 143 -6.21 -16.45 -1.74
N THR A 144 -5.42 -16.69 -2.80
CA THR A 144 -4.01 -17.02 -2.66
C THR A 144 -3.24 -15.93 -1.93
N VAL A 145 -3.45 -14.67 -2.31
CA VAL A 145 -2.78 -13.53 -1.69
C VAL A 145 -3.24 -13.38 -0.23
N MET A 146 -4.52 -13.59 0.05
CA MET A 146 -5.04 -13.53 1.42
C MET A 146 -4.40 -14.60 2.31
N GLU A 147 -4.19 -15.79 1.77
CA GLU A 147 -3.53 -16.88 2.50
C GLU A 147 -2.06 -16.59 2.80
N MET A 148 -1.46 -15.65 2.06
CA MET A 148 -0.09 -15.19 2.31
C MET A 148 0.00 -14.18 3.46
N GLY A 149 -1.13 -13.84 4.09
CA GLY A 149 -1.16 -12.89 5.21
C GLY A 149 -1.29 -11.44 4.82
N MET A 150 -1.79 -11.14 3.61
CA MET A 150 -1.90 -9.78 3.10
C MET A 150 -2.72 -8.87 4.00
N GLU A 151 -3.85 -9.34 4.52
CA GLU A 151 -4.72 -8.51 5.35
C GLU A 151 -3.99 -8.01 6.60
N GLN A 152 -3.29 -8.91 7.29
CA GLN A 152 -2.53 -8.54 8.48
C GLN A 152 -1.41 -7.57 8.12
N GLY A 153 -0.69 -7.83 7.04
CA GLY A 153 0.41 -6.98 6.60
C GLY A 153 -0.05 -5.57 6.27
N ILE A 154 -1.17 -5.43 5.57
CA ILE A 154 -1.71 -4.12 5.21
C ILE A 154 -2.24 -3.41 6.45
N THR A 155 -2.88 -4.13 7.37
CA THR A 155 -3.36 -3.54 8.62
C THR A 155 -2.19 -2.94 9.41
N GLU A 156 -1.08 -3.67 9.55
CA GLU A 156 0.11 -3.18 10.23
C GLU A 156 0.70 -1.96 9.51
N THR A 157 0.70 -2.00 8.18
CA THR A 157 1.19 -0.90 7.37
C THR A 157 0.38 0.37 7.62
N TRP A 158 -0.95 0.26 7.64
CA TRP A 158 -1.81 1.41 7.89
C TRP A 158 -1.78 1.85 9.36
N ASP A 159 -1.50 0.94 10.30
CA ASP A 159 -1.24 1.33 11.70
C ASP A 159 0.01 2.23 11.77
N ARG A 160 1.03 1.89 11.02
CA ARG A 160 2.25 2.70 10.95
C ARG A 160 1.98 4.07 10.32
N LEU A 161 1.11 4.12 9.31
CA LEU A 161 0.71 5.40 8.73
C LEU A 161 0.01 6.27 9.77
N GLU A 162 -0.91 5.68 10.54
CA GLU A 162 -1.61 6.43 11.58
C GLU A 162 -0.63 7.00 12.61
N GLU A 163 0.39 6.22 12.97
CA GLU A 163 1.43 6.65 13.92
C GLU A 163 2.34 7.74 13.33
N TYR A 164 2.55 7.70 12.02
CA TYR A 164 3.43 8.64 11.33
C TYR A 164 2.78 10.00 11.04
N LEU A 165 1.50 10.01 10.71
CA LEU A 165 0.80 11.23 10.28
C LEU A 165 0.97 12.43 11.21
N PRO A 166 0.92 12.28 12.55
CA PRO A 166 1.12 13.43 13.44
C PRO A 166 2.48 14.11 13.31
N SER A 167 3.48 13.42 12.76
CA SER A 167 4.83 13.97 12.60
C SER A 167 5.00 14.82 11.35
N ILE A 168 4.04 14.81 10.43
CA ILE A 168 4.09 15.59 9.20
C ILE A 168 2.99 16.66 9.20
N LYS A 169 3.26 17.80 8.55
CA LYS A 169 2.34 18.96 8.54
C LYS A 169 2.12 19.52 7.16
#